data_a31e30cc4f05ddfbc02cd82263ad5e4f
#
_entry.id   a31e30cc4f05ddfbc02cd82263ad5e4f
#
_cell.length_a   1.000
_cell.length_b   1.000
_cell.length_c   1.000
_cell.angle_alpha   90.00
_cell.angle_beta   90.00
_cell.angle_gamma   90.00
#
_symmetry.space_group_name_H-M   'P 1'
#
loop_
_entity.id
_entity.type
_entity.pdbx_description
1 polymer ?
#
loop_
_entity_poly.entity_id
_entity_poly.type
_entity_poly.pdbx_seq_one_letter_code
_entity_poly.pdbx_strand_id
1 'polypeptide(L)'
;MGDCFDAQDIATGKYLNGINEAIEYYFGIEPYKTYKDYFNIYTIVGMSPDSGMGTVNTIREAKFGSQYGLQASGSVGVDENICFEYACEAPTVTENSICETPIVLVENTYEYDGITYMWGDGSAIALCPMSQDIYPYDYRG
;
A
#
# COMPACT_ATOMS: atom_id res chain seq x y z
N MET A 1 -1.25 3.58 3.57
CA MET A 1 -0.82 4.59 2.57
C MET A 1 -1.30 4.15 1.19
N GLY A 2 -1.22 5.01 0.16
CA GLY A 2 -1.51 4.60 -1.22
C GLY A 2 -0.48 5.17 -2.17
N ASP A 3 -0.15 4.43 -3.24
CA ASP A 3 0.77 4.87 -4.29
C ASP A 3 0.13 4.86 -5.67
N CYS A 4 0.73 5.60 -6.59
CA CYS A 4 0.24 5.79 -7.96
C CYS A 4 -1.11 6.52 -8.05
N PHE A 5 -1.47 7.31 -7.02
CA PHE A 5 -2.62 8.20 -7.04
C PHE A 5 -2.17 9.64 -7.24
N ASP A 6 -2.62 10.28 -8.30
CA ASP A 6 -2.33 11.68 -8.56
C ASP A 6 -3.30 12.63 -7.82
N ALA A 7 -3.14 13.94 -8.05
CA ALA A 7 -4.00 14.96 -7.44
C ALA A 7 -5.48 14.79 -7.83
N GLN A 8 -5.77 14.32 -9.04
CA GLN A 8 -7.13 14.09 -9.52
C GLN A 8 -7.76 12.88 -8.82
N ASP A 9 -7.02 11.78 -8.65
CA ASP A 9 -7.48 10.59 -7.95
C ASP A 9 -7.81 10.90 -6.47
N ILE A 10 -7.00 11.76 -5.83
CA ILE A 10 -7.25 12.23 -4.48
C ILE A 10 -8.50 13.12 -4.44
N ALA A 11 -8.61 14.11 -5.34
CA ALA A 11 -9.72 15.05 -5.36
C ALA A 11 -11.07 14.40 -5.69
N THR A 12 -11.09 13.36 -6.51
CA THR A 12 -12.31 12.61 -6.87
C THR A 12 -12.72 11.56 -5.82
N GLY A 13 -11.89 11.33 -4.80
CA GLY A 13 -12.14 10.34 -3.76
C GLY A 13 -11.72 8.91 -4.12
N LYS A 14 -11.14 8.67 -5.30
CA LYS A 14 -10.66 7.33 -5.71
C LYS A 14 -9.64 6.78 -4.71
N TYR A 15 -8.67 7.62 -4.30
CA TYR A 15 -7.71 7.28 -3.25
C TYR A 15 -8.40 6.82 -1.97
N LEU A 16 -9.31 7.65 -1.45
CA LEU A 16 -9.99 7.37 -0.18
C LEU A 16 -10.84 6.10 -0.26
N ASN A 17 -11.50 5.87 -1.39
CA ASN A 17 -12.29 4.66 -1.60
C ASN A 17 -11.40 3.42 -1.57
N GLY A 18 -10.26 3.42 -2.26
CA GLY A 18 -9.30 2.30 -2.24
C GLY A 18 -8.75 2.01 -0.84
N ILE A 19 -8.40 3.05 -0.09
CA ILE A 19 -7.94 2.91 1.30
C ILE A 19 -9.03 2.33 2.21
N ASN A 20 -10.25 2.83 2.12
CA ASN A 20 -11.37 2.32 2.94
C ASN A 20 -11.68 0.87 2.60
N GLU A 21 -11.68 0.51 1.34
CA GLU A 21 -11.88 -0.86 0.88
C GLU A 21 -10.81 -1.80 1.45
N ALA A 22 -9.53 -1.42 1.38
CA ALA A 22 -8.44 -2.19 1.96
C ALA A 22 -8.61 -2.37 3.49
N ILE A 23 -9.02 -1.33 4.22
CA ILE A 23 -9.28 -1.40 5.66
C ILE A 23 -10.44 -2.36 5.96
N GLU A 24 -11.54 -2.26 5.20
CA GLU A 24 -12.70 -3.14 5.38
C GLU A 24 -12.36 -4.60 5.13
N TYR A 25 -11.57 -4.88 4.10
CA TYR A 25 -11.08 -6.23 3.81
C TYR A 25 -10.18 -6.77 4.91
N TYR A 26 -9.16 -6.00 5.32
CA TYR A 26 -8.21 -6.42 6.34
C TYR A 26 -8.91 -6.77 7.65
N PHE A 27 -9.81 -5.91 8.12
CA PHE A 27 -10.58 -6.11 9.34
C PHE A 27 -11.88 -6.90 9.16
N GLY A 28 -12.15 -7.38 7.96
CA GLY A 28 -13.23 -8.33 7.69
C GLY A 28 -12.89 -9.79 7.98
N ILE A 29 -11.58 -10.11 8.18
CA ILE A 29 -11.05 -11.47 8.29
C ILE A 29 -10.56 -11.72 9.72
N GLU A 30 -10.84 -12.92 10.24
CA GLU A 30 -10.27 -13.35 11.54
C GLU A 30 -8.76 -13.65 11.42
N PRO A 31 -7.94 -13.34 12.42
CA PRO A 31 -8.33 -12.81 13.76
C PRO A 31 -8.50 -11.28 13.82
N TYR A 32 -8.14 -10.56 12.76
CA TYR A 32 -8.12 -9.08 12.74
C TYR A 32 -9.49 -8.46 13.03
N LYS A 33 -10.56 -9.11 12.55
CA LYS A 33 -11.94 -8.69 12.82
C LYS A 33 -12.24 -8.64 14.33
N THR A 34 -11.87 -9.67 15.06
CA THR A 34 -12.06 -9.76 16.53
C THR A 34 -11.21 -8.72 17.26
N TYR A 35 -10.00 -8.42 16.77
CA TYR A 35 -9.05 -7.55 17.44
C TYR A 35 -9.02 -6.12 16.89
N LYS A 36 -9.92 -5.75 16.00
CA LYS A 36 -9.96 -4.44 15.33
C LYS A 36 -9.81 -3.26 16.29
N ASP A 37 -10.48 -3.30 17.42
CA ASP A 37 -10.49 -2.21 18.41
C ASP A 37 -9.16 -2.02 19.15
N TYR A 38 -8.21 -2.95 18.98
CA TYR A 38 -6.86 -2.86 19.53
C TYR A 38 -5.85 -2.21 18.55
N PHE A 39 -6.27 -1.92 17.33
CA PHE A 39 -5.43 -1.27 16.32
C PHE A 39 -5.72 0.22 16.25
N ASN A 40 -4.66 1.03 16.20
CA ASN A 40 -4.73 2.39 15.73
C ASN A 40 -4.45 2.40 14.23
N ILE A 41 -5.41 2.89 13.45
CA ILE A 41 -5.31 2.91 11.98
C ILE A 41 -5.04 4.35 11.55
N TYR A 42 -3.92 4.55 10.86
CA TYR A 42 -3.54 5.84 10.30
C TYR A 42 -3.49 5.77 8.78
N THR A 43 -4.05 6.79 8.14
CA THR A 43 -3.95 6.95 6.69
C THR A 43 -3.06 8.14 6.39
N ILE A 44 -1.97 7.89 5.67
CA ILE A 44 -1.00 8.90 5.27
C ILE A 44 -1.07 9.06 3.76
N VAL A 45 -1.33 10.27 3.29
CA VAL A 45 -1.50 10.57 1.87
C VAL A 45 -0.14 10.90 1.24
N GLY A 46 0.29 10.07 0.30
CA GLY A 46 1.40 10.36 -0.60
C GLY A 46 0.85 10.60 -2.01
N MET A 47 0.94 11.85 -2.49
CA MET A 47 0.50 12.19 -3.83
C MET A 47 1.58 11.83 -4.86
N SER A 48 1.24 10.97 -5.81
CA SER A 48 2.11 10.62 -6.94
C SER A 48 2.00 11.66 -8.07
N PRO A 49 3.07 11.89 -8.83
CA PRO A 49 3.01 12.73 -10.03
C PRO A 49 2.05 12.19 -11.09
N ASP A 50 2.02 10.87 -11.28
CA ASP A 50 1.19 10.20 -12.27
C ASP A 50 0.12 9.30 -11.62
N SER A 51 -1.03 9.16 -12.29
CA SER A 51 -2.09 8.21 -11.94
C SER A 51 -1.80 6.83 -12.54
N GLY A 52 -1.98 5.81 -11.73
CA GLY A 52 -1.78 4.40 -12.10
C GLY A 52 -0.32 3.95 -12.06
N MET A 53 -0.12 2.65 -11.85
CA MET A 53 1.21 2.06 -11.75
C MET A 53 1.91 2.01 -13.11
N GLY A 54 3.20 2.33 -13.12
CA GLY A 54 4.08 2.14 -14.27
C GLY A 54 4.48 0.68 -14.46
N THR A 55 4.92 0.36 -15.68
CA THR A 55 5.49 -0.94 -16.06
C THR A 55 6.83 -0.73 -16.74
N VAL A 56 7.55 -1.81 -17.06
CA VAL A 56 8.80 -1.72 -17.85
C VAL A 56 8.62 -1.06 -19.23
N ASN A 57 7.40 -1.06 -19.76
CA ASN A 57 7.07 -0.48 -21.05
C ASN A 57 6.35 0.88 -20.97
N THR A 58 5.84 1.23 -19.80
CA THR A 58 5.10 2.47 -19.54
C THR A 58 5.65 3.12 -18.29
N ILE A 59 6.52 4.11 -18.47
CA ILE A 59 7.12 4.82 -17.34
C ILE A 59 6.07 5.75 -16.74
N ARG A 60 5.87 5.66 -15.42
CA ARG A 60 5.07 6.57 -14.61
C ARG A 60 5.79 6.85 -13.30
N GLU A 61 5.69 8.07 -12.83
CA GLU A 61 6.32 8.48 -11.58
C GLU A 61 5.36 8.27 -10.42
N ALA A 62 5.75 7.40 -9.50
CA ALA A 62 5.02 7.09 -8.28
C ALA A 62 5.71 7.69 -7.05
N LYS A 63 4.94 8.09 -6.03
CA LYS A 63 5.48 8.72 -4.81
C LYS A 63 6.39 7.79 -4.02
N PHE A 64 5.99 6.52 -3.91
CA PHE A 64 6.74 5.48 -3.21
C PHE A 64 7.52 4.57 -4.17
N GLY A 65 7.63 4.96 -5.44
CA GLY A 65 8.41 4.25 -6.44
C GLY A 65 7.79 2.96 -6.93
N SER A 66 6.49 2.75 -6.73
CA SER A 66 5.81 1.54 -7.18
C SER A 66 5.85 1.39 -8.69
N GLN A 67 6.44 0.29 -9.14
CA GLN A 67 6.53 -0.06 -10.55
C GLN A 67 6.52 -1.57 -10.75
N TYR A 68 5.72 -2.04 -11.70
CA TYR A 68 5.64 -3.45 -12.05
C TYR A 68 6.80 -3.88 -12.93
N GLY A 69 7.42 -5.02 -12.59
CA GLY A 69 8.43 -5.69 -13.40
C GLY A 69 9.87 -5.18 -13.24
N LEU A 70 10.16 -4.29 -12.28
CA LEU A 70 11.52 -3.73 -12.08
C LEU A 70 12.54 -4.74 -11.54
N GLN A 71 12.14 -5.59 -10.61
CA GLN A 71 13.06 -6.49 -9.91
C GLN A 71 13.08 -7.91 -10.49
N ALA A 72 11.92 -8.39 -10.90
CA ALA A 72 11.76 -9.66 -11.60
C ALA A 72 10.45 -9.64 -12.38
N SER A 73 10.33 -10.48 -13.39
CA SER A 73 9.08 -10.63 -14.14
C SER A 73 7.96 -11.04 -13.17
N GLY A 74 6.94 -10.21 -13.03
CA GLY A 74 5.80 -10.44 -12.15
C GLY A 74 5.91 -9.85 -10.73
N SER A 75 6.96 -9.07 -10.41
CA SER A 75 7.09 -8.39 -9.12
C SER A 75 6.84 -6.89 -9.21
N VAL A 76 6.45 -6.29 -8.10
CA VAL A 76 6.36 -4.84 -7.93
C VAL A 76 7.54 -4.39 -7.07
N GLY A 77 8.26 -3.36 -7.51
CA GLY A 77 9.28 -2.70 -6.70
C GLY A 77 8.70 -1.47 -6.02
N VAL A 78 9.23 -1.12 -4.85
CA VAL A 78 8.95 0.13 -4.12
C VAL A 78 10.25 0.69 -3.56
N ASP A 79 10.25 1.97 -3.21
CA ASP A 79 11.30 2.58 -2.39
C ASP A 79 10.93 2.43 -0.91
N GLU A 80 11.51 1.42 -0.26
CA GLU A 80 11.24 1.11 1.14
C GLU A 80 11.61 2.26 2.09
N ASN A 81 12.66 3.02 1.77
CA ASN A 81 13.11 4.12 2.63
C ASN A 81 12.05 5.23 2.68
N ILE A 82 11.47 5.58 1.54
CA ILE A 82 10.38 6.57 1.47
C ILE A 82 9.15 6.04 2.19
N CYS A 83 8.81 4.75 2.04
CA CYS A 83 7.69 4.15 2.77
C CYS A 83 7.87 4.22 4.28
N PHE A 84 9.06 3.91 4.80
CA PHE A 84 9.36 3.98 6.23
C PHE A 84 9.38 5.42 6.75
N GLU A 85 9.96 6.36 6.01
CA GLU A 85 9.92 7.79 6.34
C GLU A 85 8.48 8.28 6.50
N TYR A 86 7.62 7.99 5.53
CA TYR A 86 6.22 8.39 5.59
C TYR A 86 5.43 7.68 6.68
N ALA A 87 5.74 6.43 6.99
CA ALA A 87 5.10 5.73 8.10
C ALA A 87 5.36 6.42 9.44
N CYS A 88 6.53 7.04 9.62
CA CYS A 88 6.88 7.80 10.81
C CYS A 88 6.12 9.13 10.96
N GLU A 89 5.36 9.58 9.95
CA GLU A 89 4.41 10.68 10.09
C GLU A 89 3.18 10.31 10.93
N ALA A 90 2.91 9.02 11.15
CA ALA A 90 1.85 8.59 12.04
C ALA A 90 2.22 8.91 13.50
N PRO A 91 1.27 9.42 14.33
CA PRO A 91 1.58 9.99 15.66
C PRO A 91 2.29 9.06 16.65
N THR A 92 2.21 7.75 16.47
CA THR A 92 2.78 6.77 17.39
C THR A 92 3.90 5.94 16.77
N VAL A 93 4.25 6.20 15.52
CA VAL A 93 5.30 5.46 14.80
C VAL A 93 6.60 6.25 14.84
N THR A 94 7.68 5.55 15.11
CA THR A 94 9.04 6.09 15.14
C THR A 94 9.97 5.12 14.41
N GLU A 95 11.18 5.56 14.06
CA GLU A 95 12.21 4.68 13.49
C GLU A 95 12.47 3.42 14.35
N ASN A 96 12.36 3.54 15.66
CA ASN A 96 12.56 2.42 16.59
C ASN A 96 11.38 1.45 16.67
N SER A 97 10.18 1.87 16.27
CA SER A 97 8.96 1.06 16.30
C SER A 97 8.48 0.62 14.91
N ILE A 98 9.22 0.96 13.87
CA ILE A 98 8.83 0.65 12.49
C ILE A 98 8.72 -0.86 12.25
N CYS A 99 9.57 -1.67 12.89
CA CYS A 99 9.54 -3.13 12.80
C CYS A 99 8.31 -3.78 13.48
N GLU A 100 7.58 -3.02 14.31
CA GLU A 100 6.35 -3.44 14.98
C GLU A 100 5.10 -2.82 14.32
N THR A 101 5.29 -2.03 13.27
CA THR A 101 4.22 -1.27 12.61
C THR A 101 3.86 -1.93 11.27
N PRO A 102 2.68 -2.57 11.16
CA PRO A 102 2.21 -3.05 9.87
C PRO A 102 2.02 -1.91 8.88
N ILE A 103 2.73 -1.95 7.76
CA ILE A 103 2.62 -0.96 6.69
C ILE A 103 1.90 -1.60 5.51
N VAL A 104 0.80 -1.00 5.09
CA VAL A 104 0.05 -1.39 3.90
C VAL A 104 0.11 -0.26 2.89
N LEU A 105 0.55 -0.55 1.67
CA LEU A 105 0.58 0.35 0.54
C LEU A 105 -0.46 -0.11 -0.49
N VAL A 106 -1.55 0.64 -0.62
CA VAL A 106 -2.60 0.38 -1.61
C VAL A 106 -2.14 0.95 -2.95
N GLU A 107 -2.11 0.11 -3.96
CA GLU A 107 -1.60 0.44 -5.29
C GLU A 107 -2.73 0.74 -6.27
N ASN A 108 -2.66 1.88 -6.95
CA ASN A 108 -3.63 2.24 -8.00
C ASN A 108 -3.40 1.42 -9.26
N THR A 109 -3.67 0.14 -9.16
CA THR A 109 -3.60 -0.83 -10.27
C THR A 109 -4.51 -2.02 -10.00
N TYR A 110 -4.82 -2.79 -11.05
CA TYR A 110 -5.59 -4.04 -10.98
C TYR A 110 -4.84 -5.20 -11.68
N GLU A 111 -3.55 -5.02 -11.97
CA GLU A 111 -2.85 -5.88 -12.93
C GLU A 111 -1.99 -6.97 -12.28
N TYR A 112 -1.89 -7.03 -10.95
CA TYR A 112 -1.08 -8.05 -10.25
C TYR A 112 -1.71 -8.45 -8.91
N ASP A 113 -1.23 -9.57 -8.37
CA ASP A 113 -1.55 -10.02 -7.01
C ASP A 113 -0.75 -9.24 -5.97
N GLY A 114 -1.26 -9.15 -4.75
CA GLY A 114 -0.55 -8.51 -3.64
C GLY A 114 0.75 -9.24 -3.29
N ILE A 115 1.73 -8.51 -2.77
CA ILE A 115 3.01 -9.03 -2.31
C ILE A 115 3.42 -8.37 -1.01
N THR A 116 4.07 -9.11 -0.12
CA THR A 116 4.64 -8.55 1.11
C THR A 116 6.15 -8.70 1.09
N TYR A 117 6.86 -7.60 1.24
CA TYR A 117 8.30 -7.59 1.50
C TYR A 117 8.55 -7.53 3.00
N MET A 118 9.53 -8.32 3.47
CA MET A 118 9.93 -8.38 4.86
C MET A 118 11.46 -8.33 4.95
N TRP A 119 11.95 -7.51 5.86
CA TRP A 119 13.38 -7.33 6.12
C TRP A 119 13.84 -8.08 7.37
N GLY A 120 15.16 -8.25 7.50
CA GLY A 120 15.74 -9.03 8.58
C GLY A 120 15.57 -8.44 9.98
N ASP A 121 15.21 -7.17 10.10
CA ASP A 121 14.88 -6.47 11.35
C ASP A 121 13.42 -6.64 11.77
N GLY A 122 12.60 -7.30 10.95
CA GLY A 122 11.18 -7.54 11.19
C GLY A 122 10.26 -6.50 10.56
N SER A 123 10.79 -5.42 9.98
CA SER A 123 9.96 -4.48 9.23
C SER A 123 9.36 -5.12 7.99
N ALA A 124 8.15 -4.69 7.61
CA ALA A 124 7.46 -5.24 6.46
C ALA A 124 6.55 -4.20 5.78
N ILE A 125 6.40 -4.35 4.46
CA ILE A 125 5.46 -3.56 3.65
C ILE A 125 4.62 -4.52 2.82
N ALA A 126 3.30 -4.49 3.00
CA ALA A 126 2.36 -5.21 2.18
C ALA A 126 1.90 -4.30 1.04
N LEU A 127 2.13 -4.71 -0.19
CA LEU A 127 1.67 -4.05 -1.41
C LEU A 127 0.35 -4.68 -1.83
N CYS A 128 -0.70 -3.88 -1.89
CA CYS A 128 -2.06 -4.33 -2.15
C CYS A 128 -2.62 -3.59 -3.37
N PRO A 129 -2.84 -4.26 -4.52
CA PRO A 129 -3.52 -3.65 -5.64
C PRO A 129 -4.98 -3.34 -5.27
N MET A 130 -5.58 -2.36 -5.94
CA MET A 130 -7.02 -2.11 -5.81
C MET A 130 -7.80 -3.35 -6.25
N SER A 131 -8.83 -3.73 -5.50
CA SER A 131 -9.68 -4.85 -5.87
C SER A 131 -10.46 -4.55 -7.15
N GLN A 132 -10.51 -5.55 -8.03
CA GLN A 132 -11.60 -5.63 -9.00
C GLN A 132 -12.70 -6.48 -8.36
N ASP A 133 -13.97 -6.14 -8.60
CA ASP A 133 -15.15 -6.90 -8.11
C ASP A 133 -15.11 -8.41 -8.41
N ILE A 134 -14.21 -8.83 -9.30
CA ILE A 134 -14.04 -10.19 -9.76
C ILE A 134 -13.09 -11.03 -8.86
N TYR A 135 -12.25 -10.39 -8.05
CA TYR A 135 -11.27 -11.07 -7.18
C TYR A 135 -11.33 -10.53 -5.74
N PRO A 136 -12.33 -10.95 -4.96
CA PRO A 136 -12.48 -10.47 -3.58
C PRO A 136 -11.38 -10.98 -2.61
N TYR A 137 -10.30 -11.56 -3.13
CA TYR A 137 -9.27 -12.23 -2.34
C TYR A 137 -7.90 -11.53 -2.35
N ASP A 138 -7.71 -10.46 -3.13
CA ASP A 138 -6.40 -9.89 -3.44
C ASP A 138 -5.77 -9.05 -2.32
N TYR A 139 -6.54 -8.70 -1.29
CA TYR A 139 -6.02 -8.02 -0.10
C TYR A 139 -5.45 -8.95 0.98
N ARG A 140 -5.26 -10.23 0.65
CA ARG A 140 -4.76 -11.25 1.58
C ARG A 140 -3.31 -11.59 1.30
N GLY A 141 -2.43 -10.60 1.31
CA GLY A 141 -1.00 -10.84 1.24
C GLY A 141 -0.48 -11.71 2.39
#